data_88954419d9fea18979b896c5d2de42a8
#
_entry.id   88954419d9fea18979b896c5d2de42a8
#
_cell.length_a   1.000
_cell.length_b   1.000
_cell.length_c   1.000
_cell.angle_alpha   90.00
_cell.angle_beta   90.00
_cell.angle_gamma   90.00
#
_symmetry.space_group_name_H-M   'P 1'
#
loop_
_entity.id
_entity.type
_entity.pdbx_description
1 polymer ?
#
loop_
_entity_poly.entity_id
_entity_poly.type
_entity_poly.pdbx_seq_one_letter_code
_entity_poly.pdbx_strand_id
1 'polypeptide(L)'
;MTFTKRTGSRDGVEILSLSGPFTLGNMFEFQRALHDMQPPYLIFDIAQVPYMDSAGLGLLVNFYVAAQKNGRKMAVAGATPRLLALFEMTKVDSLLKLYPTVEDAERAA
;
A
#
# COMPACT_ATOMS: atom_id res chain seq x y z
N MET A 1 6.70 11.45 -7.15
CA MET A 1 5.53 10.67 -6.73
C MET A 1 4.52 11.61 -6.08
N THR A 2 3.25 11.41 -6.38
CA THR A 2 2.18 12.11 -5.70
C THR A 2 1.31 11.10 -4.97
N PHE A 3 0.64 11.55 -3.91
CA PHE A 3 -0.29 10.70 -3.19
C PHE A 3 -1.49 11.51 -2.75
N THR A 4 -2.63 10.83 -2.72
CA THR A 4 -3.92 11.42 -2.36
C THR A 4 -4.56 10.57 -1.28
N LYS A 5 -5.01 11.20 -0.21
CA LYS A 5 -5.72 10.54 0.87
C LYS A 5 -7.22 10.73 0.71
N ARG A 6 -7.97 9.68 0.99
CA ARG A 6 -9.44 9.77 1.04
C ARG A 6 -9.98 8.77 2.06
N THR A 7 -11.17 9.06 2.57
CA THR A 7 -11.87 8.15 3.46
C THR A 7 -12.56 7.06 2.65
N GLY A 8 -12.52 5.82 3.14
CA GLY A 8 -13.24 4.73 2.51
C GLY A 8 -14.74 4.79 2.80
N SER A 9 -15.46 3.79 2.28
CA SER A 9 -16.91 3.71 2.43
C SER A 9 -17.38 3.37 3.85
N ARG A 10 -16.46 2.90 4.69
CA ARG A 10 -16.74 2.55 6.09
C ARG A 10 -15.88 3.37 7.03
N ASP A 11 -16.37 3.59 8.24
CA ASP A 11 -15.59 4.27 9.27
C ASP A 11 -14.33 3.47 9.60
N GLY A 12 -13.21 4.18 9.75
CA GLY A 12 -11.93 3.56 10.08
C GLY A 12 -11.16 3.05 8.87
N VAL A 13 -11.71 3.19 7.66
CA VAL A 13 -11.03 2.80 6.42
C VAL A 13 -10.52 4.05 5.74
N GLU A 14 -9.22 4.11 5.49
CA GLU A 14 -8.61 5.19 4.72
C GLU A 14 -7.88 4.62 3.52
N ILE A 15 -7.90 5.35 2.41
CA ILE A 15 -7.28 4.96 1.15
C ILE A 15 -6.19 5.96 0.82
N LEU A 16 -4.99 5.46 0.57
CA LEU A 16 -3.87 6.26 0.10
C LEU A 16 -3.56 5.84 -1.32
N SER A 17 -3.86 6.71 -2.27
CA SER A 17 -3.56 6.47 -3.70
C SER A 17 -2.20 7.05 -4.04
N LEU A 18 -1.33 6.21 -4.59
CA LEU A 18 0.01 6.60 -4.99
C LEU A 18 0.08 6.71 -6.51
N SER A 19 0.81 7.71 -7.01
CA SER A 19 1.01 7.90 -8.43
C SER A 19 2.48 8.20 -8.68
N GLY A 20 3.09 7.46 -9.62
CA GLY A 20 4.49 7.57 -9.96
C GLY A 20 5.33 6.44 -9.36
N PRO A 21 6.63 6.39 -9.72
CA PRO A 21 7.52 5.33 -9.22
C PRO A 21 7.67 5.35 -7.70
N PHE A 22 7.68 4.18 -7.09
CA PHE A 22 7.89 4.05 -5.65
C PHE A 22 9.31 3.53 -5.39
N THR A 23 10.23 4.46 -5.18
CA THR A 23 11.67 4.20 -5.15
C THR A 23 12.34 4.86 -3.96
N LEU A 24 13.62 4.57 -3.77
CA LEU A 24 14.41 5.18 -2.71
C LEU A 24 14.32 6.72 -2.73
N GLY A 25 14.31 7.33 -3.92
CA GLY A 25 14.23 8.78 -4.06
C GLY A 25 12.91 9.38 -3.57
N ASN A 26 11.84 8.58 -3.50
CA ASN A 26 10.50 9.04 -3.16
C ASN A 26 10.04 8.58 -1.77
N MET A 27 10.76 7.63 -1.16
CA MET A 27 10.27 6.98 0.05
C MET A 27 10.12 7.91 1.25
N PHE A 28 10.94 8.96 1.33
CA PHE A 28 10.86 9.89 2.46
C PHE A 28 9.55 10.69 2.45
N GLU A 29 9.09 11.09 1.28
CA GLU A 29 7.80 11.76 1.14
C GLU A 29 6.66 10.85 1.59
N PHE A 30 6.75 9.58 1.20
CA PHE A 30 5.77 8.57 1.55
C PHE A 30 5.75 8.33 3.06
N GLN A 31 6.92 8.17 3.68
CA GLN A 31 7.03 8.00 5.13
C GLN A 31 6.42 9.16 5.88
N ARG A 32 6.69 10.39 5.41
CA ARG A 32 6.15 11.59 6.03
C ARG A 32 4.63 11.63 5.94
N ALA A 33 4.07 11.26 4.78
CA ALA A 33 2.62 11.22 4.59
C ALA A 33 1.96 10.21 5.52
N LEU A 34 2.61 9.08 5.77
CA LEU A 34 2.07 8.02 6.62
C LEU A 34 2.31 8.23 8.10
N HIS A 35 3.23 9.12 8.47
CA HIS A 35 3.59 9.32 9.87
C HIS A 35 2.36 9.65 10.73
N ASP A 36 1.46 10.45 10.20
CA ASP A 36 0.26 10.88 10.91
C ASP A 36 -0.97 10.03 10.58
N MET A 37 -0.83 9.02 9.71
CA MET A 37 -1.93 8.15 9.31
C MET A 37 -1.84 6.82 10.05
N GLN A 38 -2.75 6.60 10.97
CA GLN A 38 -2.81 5.35 11.70
C GLN A 38 -4.26 4.84 11.78
N PRO A 39 -4.94 4.70 10.62
CA PRO A 39 -6.32 4.20 10.64
C PRO A 39 -6.36 2.71 10.98
N PRO A 40 -7.50 2.22 11.48
CA PRO A 40 -7.66 0.79 11.73
C PRO A 40 -7.46 -0.07 10.49
N TYR A 41 -7.81 0.45 9.31
CA TYR A 41 -7.60 -0.23 8.04
C TYR A 41 -7.12 0.76 6.98
N LEU A 42 -5.92 0.53 6.47
CA LEU A 42 -5.31 1.37 5.43
C LEU A 42 -5.19 0.58 4.14
N ILE A 43 -5.71 1.15 3.05
CA ILE A 43 -5.63 0.56 1.72
C ILE A 43 -4.67 1.41 0.90
N PHE A 44 -3.61 0.77 0.37
CA PHE A 44 -2.71 1.40 -0.59
C PHE A 44 -3.21 1.11 -2.00
N ASP A 45 -3.62 2.16 -2.71
CA ASP A 45 -4.00 2.06 -4.12
C ASP A 45 -2.76 2.35 -4.96
N ILE A 46 -2.23 1.31 -5.61
CA ILE A 46 -1.01 1.39 -6.40
C ILE A 46 -1.25 1.23 -7.90
N ALA A 47 -2.49 1.46 -8.34
CA ALA A 47 -2.85 1.33 -9.75
C ALA A 47 -2.04 2.26 -10.67
N GLN A 48 -1.57 3.38 -10.15
CA GLN A 48 -0.79 4.37 -10.89
C GLN A 48 0.70 4.31 -10.57
N VAL A 49 1.18 3.24 -9.94
CA VAL A 49 2.59 3.02 -9.66
C VAL A 49 3.17 2.12 -10.73
N PRO A 50 4.04 2.65 -11.63
CA PRO A 50 4.56 1.86 -12.74
C PRO A 50 5.62 0.85 -12.31
N TYR A 51 6.38 1.13 -11.26
CA TYR A 51 7.38 0.21 -10.73
C TYR A 51 7.80 0.57 -9.31
N MET A 52 8.43 -0.39 -8.63
CA MET A 52 9.06 -0.21 -7.34
C MET A 52 10.48 -0.75 -7.40
N ASP A 53 11.39 -0.12 -6.66
CA ASP A 53 12.69 -0.73 -6.40
C ASP A 53 12.64 -1.50 -5.07
N SER A 54 13.78 -2.11 -4.70
CA SER A 54 13.86 -2.87 -3.45
C SER A 54 13.61 -2.02 -2.21
N ALA A 55 13.96 -0.73 -2.25
CA ALA A 55 13.71 0.18 -1.14
C ALA A 55 12.22 0.46 -0.96
N GLY A 56 11.51 0.72 -2.07
CA GLY A 56 10.06 0.92 -2.03
C GLY A 56 9.33 -0.34 -1.56
N LEU A 57 9.72 -1.48 -2.08
CA LEU A 57 9.14 -2.77 -1.67
C LEU A 57 9.38 -3.03 -0.18
N GLY A 58 10.61 -2.80 0.30
CA GLY A 58 10.94 -2.99 1.70
C GLY A 58 10.13 -2.09 2.62
N LEU A 59 9.92 -0.84 2.21
CA LEU A 59 9.11 0.10 2.98
C LEU A 59 7.65 -0.37 3.07
N LEU A 60 7.10 -0.85 1.96
CA LEU A 60 5.73 -1.38 1.93
C LEU A 60 5.57 -2.55 2.91
N VAL A 61 6.52 -3.49 2.89
CA VAL A 61 6.52 -4.63 3.80
C VAL A 61 6.65 -4.17 5.26
N ASN A 62 7.51 -3.21 5.53
CA ASN A 62 7.69 -2.68 6.88
C ASN A 62 6.40 -2.06 7.42
N PHE A 63 5.66 -1.34 6.60
CA PHE A 63 4.38 -0.77 7.01
C PHE A 63 3.35 -1.87 7.31
N TYR A 64 3.34 -2.92 6.50
CA TYR A 64 2.45 -4.04 6.74
C TYR A 64 2.74 -4.71 8.09
N VAL A 65 4.01 -5.00 8.37
CA VAL A 65 4.42 -5.63 9.61
C VAL A 65 4.09 -4.73 10.81
N ALA A 66 4.36 -3.43 10.69
CA ALA A 66 4.06 -2.48 11.76
C ALA A 66 2.56 -2.39 12.04
N ALA A 67 1.73 -2.40 11.00
CA ALA A 67 0.28 -2.39 11.16
C ALA A 67 -0.19 -3.61 11.93
N GLN A 68 0.30 -4.79 11.56
CA GLN A 68 -0.07 -6.03 12.26
C GLN A 68 0.34 -6.01 13.74
N LYS A 69 1.54 -5.52 14.04
CA LYS A 69 2.01 -5.41 15.41
C LYS A 69 1.14 -4.50 16.27
N ASN A 70 0.53 -3.51 15.65
CA ASN A 70 -0.31 -2.54 16.35
C ASN A 70 -1.80 -2.82 16.24
N GLY A 71 -2.16 -4.03 15.80
CA GLY A 71 -3.57 -4.44 15.71
C GLY A 71 -4.34 -3.76 14.59
N ARG A 72 -3.65 -3.17 13.63
CA ARG A 72 -4.28 -2.51 12.48
C ARG A 72 -4.19 -3.39 11.25
N LYS A 73 -5.03 -3.11 10.26
CA LYS A 73 -5.04 -3.83 8.98
C LYS A 73 -4.47 -2.95 7.88
N MET A 74 -3.87 -3.60 6.90
CA MET A 74 -3.36 -2.95 5.71
C MET A 74 -3.59 -3.85 4.51
N ALA A 75 -3.99 -3.26 3.39
CA ALA A 75 -4.15 -3.97 2.13
C ALA A 75 -3.53 -3.17 0.99
N VAL A 76 -3.23 -3.85 -0.10
CA VAL A 76 -2.69 -3.25 -1.31
C VAL A 76 -3.65 -3.57 -2.45
N ALA A 77 -4.05 -2.55 -3.21
CA ALA A 77 -5.03 -2.71 -4.27
C ALA A 77 -4.51 -2.17 -5.60
N GLY A 78 -4.91 -2.80 -6.69
CA GLY A 78 -4.66 -2.30 -8.03
C GLY A 78 -3.25 -2.55 -8.57
N ALA A 79 -2.51 -3.49 -8.01
CA ALA A 79 -1.17 -3.80 -8.51
C ALA A 79 -1.21 -4.15 -10.00
N THR A 80 -0.34 -3.50 -10.78
CA THR A 80 -0.19 -3.80 -12.21
C THR A 80 0.42 -5.20 -12.38
N PRO A 81 0.30 -5.81 -13.57
CA PRO A 81 0.96 -7.11 -13.82
C PRO A 81 2.46 -7.08 -13.52
N ARG A 82 3.13 -5.96 -13.79
CA ARG A 82 4.55 -5.79 -13.49
C ARG A 82 4.82 -5.86 -11.99
N LEU A 83 4.00 -5.20 -11.19
CA LEU A 83 4.15 -5.22 -9.74
C LEU A 83 3.77 -6.59 -9.16
N LEU A 84 2.74 -7.22 -9.70
CA LEU A 84 2.38 -8.58 -9.27
C LEU A 84 3.52 -9.55 -9.52
N ALA A 85 4.18 -9.45 -10.67
CA ALA A 85 5.33 -10.28 -10.98
C ALA A 85 6.47 -10.05 -9.98
N LEU A 86 6.71 -8.78 -9.61
CA LEU A 86 7.72 -8.44 -8.61
C LEU A 86 7.37 -9.06 -7.25
N PHE A 87 6.12 -8.97 -6.85
CA PHE A 87 5.66 -9.52 -5.56
C PHE A 87 5.79 -11.04 -5.54
N GLU A 88 5.45 -11.72 -6.64
CA GLU A 88 5.62 -13.17 -6.75
C GLU A 88 7.08 -13.57 -6.69
N MET A 89 7.94 -12.85 -7.43
CA MET A 89 9.36 -13.14 -7.51
C MET A 89 10.05 -13.01 -6.14
N THR A 90 9.61 -12.03 -5.36
CA THR A 90 10.16 -11.78 -4.02
C THR A 90 9.37 -12.49 -2.91
N LYS A 91 8.31 -13.21 -3.27
CA LYS A 91 7.42 -13.93 -2.34
C LYS A 91 6.66 -13.02 -1.39
N VAL A 92 6.58 -11.74 -1.71
CA VAL A 92 5.84 -10.75 -0.92
C VAL A 92 4.32 -10.93 -1.11
N ASP A 93 3.91 -11.53 -2.23
CA ASP A 93 2.51 -11.83 -2.49
C ASP A 93 1.88 -12.75 -1.45
N SER A 94 2.66 -13.60 -0.81
CA SER A 94 2.16 -14.46 0.27
C SER A 94 2.06 -13.74 1.61
N LEU A 95 2.73 -12.60 1.75
CA LEU A 95 2.74 -11.81 2.97
C LEU A 95 1.68 -10.72 2.96
N LEU A 96 1.57 -9.98 1.86
CA LEU A 96 0.66 -8.84 1.74
C LEU A 96 -0.75 -9.31 1.38
N LYS A 97 -1.75 -8.54 1.82
CA LYS A 97 -3.14 -8.72 1.37
C LYS A 97 -3.32 -7.93 0.09
N LEU A 98 -3.44 -8.64 -1.03
CA LEU A 98 -3.54 -8.04 -2.36
C LEU A 98 -4.96 -8.18 -2.90
N TYR A 99 -5.48 -7.10 -3.46
CA TYR A 99 -6.81 -7.07 -4.07
C TYR A 99 -6.72 -6.42 -5.45
N PRO A 100 -7.54 -6.88 -6.41
CA PRO A 100 -7.52 -6.31 -7.77
C PRO A 100 -7.91 -4.83 -7.80
N THR A 101 -8.83 -4.41 -6.92
CA THR A 101 -9.35 -3.04 -6.89
C THR A 101 -9.49 -2.56 -5.46
N VAL A 102 -9.60 -1.22 -5.31
CA VAL A 102 -9.87 -0.60 -4.02
C VAL A 102 -11.22 -1.08 -3.48
N GLU A 103 -12.22 -1.22 -4.35
CA GLU A 103 -13.57 -1.68 -3.96
C GLU A 103 -13.52 -3.08 -3.35
N ASP A 104 -12.72 -3.98 -3.93
CA ASP A 104 -12.55 -5.32 -3.38
C ASP A 104 -11.87 -5.27 -2.01
N ALA A 105 -10.87 -4.41 -1.84
CA ALA A 105 -10.18 -4.23 -0.56
C ALA A 105 -11.14 -3.67 0.50
N GLU A 106 -11.99 -2.72 0.13
CA GLU A 106 -12.97 -2.15 1.06
C GLU A 106 -14.00 -3.18 1.51
N ARG A 107 -14.42 -4.08 0.62
CA ARG A 107 -15.37 -5.14 0.96
C ARG A 107 -14.80 -6.14 1.95
N ALA A 108 -13.49 -6.25 2.03
CA ALA A 108 -12.81 -7.14 2.96
C ALA A 108 -12.62 -6.52 4.36
N ALA A 109 -13.03 -5.28 4.52
CA ALA A 109 -12.87 -4.57 5.79
C ALA A 109 -13.74 -5.15 6.91
#